data_71fdd49b3eda4a9502382b4ada0b9349
#
_entry.id   71fdd49b3eda4a9502382b4ada0b9349
#
_cell.length_a   1.000
_cell.length_b   1.000
_cell.length_c   1.000
_cell.angle_alpha   90.00
_cell.angle_beta   90.00
_cell.angle_gamma   90.00
#
_symmetry.space_group_name_H-M   'P 1'
#
loop_
_entity.id
_entity.type
_entity.pdbx_description
1 polymer ?
#
loop_
_entity_poly.entity_id
_entity_poly.type
_entity_poly.pdbx_seq_one_letter_code
_entity_poly.pdbx_strand_id
1 'polypeptide(L)'
;MVTQADKTAPCHEWDMAGIQPSPAQAQNIREKTDAVFRLFRPVHPVVAVSACTGWELDTLVSALMTALPDHAASPLMTRLQDELRTESVRSQAREQFTGAVDRIFDTAGSVCIGSVARAVLRAVRDSVVSVARAVWNWIFF
;
A
#
# COMPACT_ATOMS: atom_id res chain seq x y z
N MET A 1 5.75 13.31 -3.03
CA MET A 1 5.32 12.79 -4.35
C MET A 1 5.73 13.79 -5.42
N VAL A 2 6.30 13.32 -6.51
CA VAL A 2 6.58 14.11 -7.72
C VAL A 2 5.58 13.70 -8.78
N THR A 3 4.71 14.62 -9.20
CA THR A 3 3.67 14.36 -10.20
C THR A 3 4.13 14.80 -11.58
N GLN A 4 3.46 14.31 -12.63
CA GLN A 4 3.74 14.62 -14.03
C GLN A 4 5.19 14.25 -14.45
N ALA A 5 5.62 13.05 -14.08
CA ALA A 5 6.93 12.53 -14.45
C ALA A 5 7.13 12.51 -15.99
N ASP A 6 6.06 12.27 -16.74
CA ASP A 6 6.01 12.29 -18.21
C ASP A 6 6.41 13.65 -18.81
N LYS A 7 6.24 14.74 -18.06
CA LYS A 7 6.62 16.11 -18.50
C LYS A 7 8.02 16.52 -18.06
N THR A 8 8.79 15.61 -17.48
CA THR A 8 10.18 15.88 -17.15
C THR A 8 11.00 15.95 -18.44
N ALA A 9 11.87 16.93 -18.55
CA ALA A 9 12.74 17.08 -19.75
C ALA A 9 13.67 15.87 -19.90
N PRO A 10 13.96 15.43 -21.12
CA PRO A 10 13.36 15.86 -22.39
C PRO A 10 11.98 15.21 -22.62
N CYS A 11 10.89 15.97 -22.50
CA CYS A 11 9.52 15.46 -22.50
C CYS A 11 9.07 14.76 -23.80
N HIS A 12 9.75 15.02 -24.92
CA HIS A 12 9.48 14.38 -26.21
C HIS A 12 10.04 12.96 -26.33
N GLU A 13 10.89 12.54 -25.40
CA GLU A 13 11.49 11.21 -25.39
C GLU A 13 10.69 10.19 -24.56
N TRP A 14 9.53 10.57 -24.04
CA TRP A 14 8.67 9.63 -23.31
C TRP A 14 8.16 8.52 -24.24
N ASP A 15 8.42 7.28 -23.87
CA ASP A 15 7.88 6.13 -24.62
C ASP A 15 6.40 5.93 -24.28
N MET A 16 5.52 6.41 -25.17
CA MET A 16 4.07 6.26 -24.97
C MET A 16 3.59 4.81 -25.17
N ALA A 17 4.32 4.00 -25.92
CA ALA A 17 3.94 2.60 -26.15
C ALA A 17 4.33 1.71 -24.97
N GLY A 18 5.52 1.92 -24.42
CA GLY A 18 6.00 1.21 -23.24
C GLY A 18 5.61 1.85 -21.92
N ILE A 19 4.99 3.05 -21.95
CA ILE A 19 4.64 3.83 -20.74
C ILE A 19 5.89 3.97 -19.83
N GLN A 20 7.02 4.36 -20.42
CA GLN A 20 8.28 4.43 -19.70
C GLN A 20 9.05 5.71 -20.02
N PRO A 21 9.80 6.26 -19.05
CA PRO A 21 10.72 7.36 -19.31
C PRO A 21 11.92 6.91 -20.14
N SER A 22 12.44 7.78 -21.00
CA SER A 22 13.75 7.58 -21.61
C SER A 22 14.84 7.52 -20.52
N PRO A 23 16.04 7.00 -20.83
CA PRO A 23 17.15 7.00 -19.86
C PRO A 23 17.50 8.40 -19.33
N ALA A 24 17.44 9.42 -20.19
CA ALA A 24 17.68 10.81 -19.79
C ALA A 24 16.57 11.35 -18.87
N GLN A 25 15.31 11.06 -19.19
CA GLN A 25 14.19 11.42 -18.32
C GLN A 25 14.26 10.69 -16.97
N ALA A 26 14.58 9.40 -16.98
CA ALA A 26 14.72 8.61 -15.75
C ALA A 26 15.80 9.20 -14.83
N GLN A 27 16.90 9.67 -15.38
CA GLN A 27 17.95 10.37 -14.63
C GLN A 27 17.41 11.66 -14.02
N ASN A 28 16.76 12.50 -14.81
CA ASN A 28 16.21 13.77 -14.34
C ASN A 28 15.08 13.59 -13.30
N ILE A 29 14.28 12.52 -13.42
CA ILE A 29 13.27 12.15 -12.43
C ILE A 29 13.94 11.77 -11.10
N ARG A 30 15.01 10.98 -11.13
CA ARG A 30 15.79 10.62 -9.93
C ARG A 30 16.38 11.86 -9.25
N GLU A 31 17.01 12.73 -10.00
CA GLU A 31 17.60 13.97 -9.47
C GLU A 31 16.55 14.87 -8.79
N LYS A 32 15.35 14.96 -9.39
CA LYS A 32 14.23 15.70 -8.78
C LYS A 32 13.72 15.04 -7.51
N THR A 33 13.57 13.71 -7.51
CA THR A 33 13.16 12.96 -6.32
C THR A 33 14.16 13.11 -5.18
N ASP A 34 15.46 13.04 -5.49
CA ASP A 34 16.54 13.24 -4.53
C ASP A 34 16.57 14.67 -4.00
N ALA A 35 16.32 15.66 -4.84
CA ALA A 35 16.24 17.05 -4.43
C ALA A 35 15.07 17.28 -3.46
N VAL A 36 13.89 16.73 -3.76
CA VAL A 36 12.73 16.78 -2.89
C VAL A 36 13.01 16.08 -1.56
N PHE A 37 13.63 14.89 -1.61
CA PHE A 37 13.99 14.14 -0.40
C PHE A 37 14.96 14.95 0.47
N ARG A 38 16.00 15.53 -0.10
CA ARG A 38 16.98 16.35 0.64
C ARG A 38 16.36 17.60 1.25
N LEU A 39 15.42 18.23 0.52
CA LEU A 39 14.80 19.48 0.96
C LEU A 39 13.81 19.25 2.11
N PHE A 40 12.93 18.25 1.97
CA PHE A 40 11.82 18.03 2.89
C PHE A 40 12.11 16.96 3.94
N ARG A 41 13.13 16.11 3.73
CA ARG A 41 13.49 14.97 4.62
C ARG A 41 12.27 14.17 5.09
N PRO A 42 11.41 13.72 4.19
CA PRO A 42 10.17 13.04 4.55
C PRO A 42 10.46 11.69 5.23
N VAL A 43 9.55 11.27 6.11
CA VAL A 43 9.60 9.96 6.80
C VAL A 43 9.35 8.82 5.80
N HIS A 44 8.50 9.06 4.81
CA HIS A 44 8.15 8.08 3.79
C HIS A 44 8.90 8.35 2.47
N PRO A 45 9.08 7.35 1.61
CA PRO A 45 9.79 7.51 0.35
C PRO A 45 9.10 8.52 -0.56
N VAL A 46 9.91 9.24 -1.34
CA VAL A 46 9.40 10.13 -2.40
C VAL A 46 9.20 9.29 -3.66
N VAL A 47 7.96 9.21 -4.12
CA VAL A 47 7.58 8.47 -5.33
C VAL A 47 7.31 9.46 -6.45
N ALA A 48 7.87 9.21 -7.62
CA ALA A 48 7.58 9.93 -8.85
C ALA A 48 6.53 9.15 -9.65
N VAL A 49 5.50 9.83 -10.13
CA VAL A 49 4.39 9.22 -10.86
C VAL A 49 3.94 10.09 -12.02
N SER A 50 3.28 9.49 -12.99
CA SER A 50 2.51 10.22 -14.00
C SER A 50 1.05 9.74 -13.97
N ALA A 51 0.16 10.61 -13.53
CA ALA A 51 -1.27 10.34 -13.56
C ALA A 51 -1.84 10.32 -14.99
N CYS A 52 -1.17 10.99 -15.93
CA CYS A 52 -1.58 11.03 -17.34
C CYS A 52 -1.36 9.70 -18.04
N THR A 53 -0.19 9.08 -17.80
CA THR A 53 0.21 7.83 -18.46
C THR A 53 -0.05 6.59 -17.60
N GLY A 54 -0.38 6.75 -16.32
CA GLY A 54 -0.50 5.64 -15.38
C GLY A 54 0.84 5.12 -14.82
N TRP A 55 1.97 5.73 -15.22
CA TRP A 55 3.30 5.28 -14.82
C TRP A 55 3.51 5.37 -13.31
N GLU A 56 3.99 4.26 -12.71
CA GLU A 56 4.28 4.11 -11.28
C GLU A 56 3.09 4.37 -10.32
N LEU A 57 1.85 4.27 -10.80
CA LEU A 57 0.68 4.42 -9.92
C LEU A 57 0.53 3.24 -8.95
N ASP A 58 0.89 2.04 -9.35
CA ASP A 58 0.93 0.85 -8.49
C ASP A 58 1.97 0.98 -7.37
N THR A 59 3.16 1.51 -7.70
CA THR A 59 4.20 1.85 -6.71
C THR A 59 3.70 2.92 -5.72
N LEU A 60 2.97 3.93 -6.20
CA LEU A 60 2.36 4.93 -5.33
C LEU A 60 1.34 4.30 -4.38
N VAL A 61 0.45 3.45 -4.90
CA VAL A 61 -0.57 2.79 -4.07
C VAL A 61 0.09 1.88 -3.03
N SER A 62 1.12 1.11 -3.42
CA SER A 62 1.90 0.29 -2.49
C SER A 62 2.57 1.12 -1.38
N ALA A 63 3.16 2.26 -1.74
CA ALA A 63 3.76 3.17 -0.77
C ALA A 63 2.71 3.78 0.17
N LEU A 64 1.53 4.13 -0.33
CA LEU A 64 0.41 4.59 0.48
C LEU A 64 -0.08 3.51 1.45
N MET A 65 -0.24 2.26 0.98
CA MET A 65 -0.63 1.13 1.83
C MET A 65 0.36 0.91 2.97
N THR A 66 1.67 1.04 2.69
CA THR A 66 2.71 0.91 3.71
C THR A 66 2.74 2.08 4.70
N ALA A 67 2.37 3.29 4.25
CA ALA A 67 2.37 4.49 5.08
C ALA A 67 1.11 4.64 5.94
N LEU A 68 0.02 3.98 5.58
CA LEU A 68 -1.24 4.07 6.30
C LEU A 68 -1.24 3.17 7.54
N PRO A 69 -1.94 3.58 8.61
CA PRO A 69 -2.20 2.69 9.73
C PRO A 69 -3.10 1.52 9.27
N ASP A 70 -2.92 0.36 9.89
CA ASP A 70 -3.55 -0.90 9.47
C ASP A 70 -5.08 -0.85 9.34
N HIS A 71 -5.74 -0.02 10.15
CA HIS A 71 -7.20 0.15 10.08
C HIS A 71 -7.67 0.98 8.87
N ALA A 72 -6.77 1.68 8.18
CA ALA A 72 -7.10 2.53 7.03
C ALA A 72 -6.94 1.81 5.68
N ALA A 73 -6.30 0.65 5.64
CA ALA A 73 -6.07 -0.11 4.42
C ALA A 73 -7.37 -0.56 3.74
N SER A 74 -8.33 -1.08 4.51
CA SER A 74 -9.62 -1.56 3.98
C SER A 74 -10.48 -0.44 3.36
N PRO A 75 -10.68 0.73 3.99
CA PRO A 75 -11.35 1.86 3.35
C PRO A 75 -10.64 2.35 2.08
N LEU A 76 -9.31 2.36 2.05
CA LEU A 76 -8.57 2.73 0.85
C LEU A 76 -8.85 1.75 -0.29
N MET A 77 -8.77 0.45 -0.03
CA MET A 77 -9.04 -0.59 -1.03
C MET A 77 -10.44 -0.46 -1.64
N THR A 78 -11.44 -0.10 -0.86
CA THR A 78 -12.81 0.10 -1.35
C THR A 78 -12.92 1.28 -2.33
N ARG A 79 -12.01 2.26 -2.24
CA ARG A 79 -12.02 3.47 -3.08
C ARG A 79 -11.09 3.39 -4.28
N LEU A 80 -10.21 2.41 -4.35
CA LEU A 80 -9.32 2.23 -5.48
C LEU A 80 -10.09 1.72 -6.71
N GLN A 81 -9.70 2.22 -7.89
CA GLN A 81 -10.14 1.67 -9.16
C GLN A 81 -9.59 0.24 -9.34
N ASP A 82 -10.31 -0.59 -10.07
CA ASP A 82 -9.97 -2.01 -10.21
C ASP A 82 -8.57 -2.21 -10.84
N GLU A 83 -8.18 -1.35 -11.78
CA GLU A 83 -6.86 -1.40 -12.41
C GLU A 83 -5.70 -1.17 -11.42
N LEU A 84 -5.95 -0.41 -10.35
CA LEU A 84 -4.94 -0.13 -9.32
C LEU A 84 -4.95 -1.14 -8.18
N ARG A 85 -5.88 -2.09 -8.17
CA ARG A 85 -5.97 -3.18 -7.20
C ARG A 85 -5.08 -4.35 -7.63
N THR A 86 -3.80 -4.12 -7.78
CA THR A 86 -2.84 -5.17 -8.12
C THR A 86 -2.77 -6.24 -7.02
N GLU A 87 -2.30 -7.43 -7.37
CA GLU A 87 -2.16 -8.54 -6.41
C GLU A 87 -1.24 -8.16 -5.23
N SER A 88 -0.20 -7.38 -5.50
CA SER A 88 0.69 -6.83 -4.48
C SER A 88 -0.06 -5.94 -3.49
N VAL A 89 -0.89 -5.00 -3.99
CA VAL A 89 -1.71 -4.10 -3.15
C VAL A 89 -2.74 -4.88 -2.34
N ARG A 90 -3.37 -5.90 -2.96
CA ARG A 90 -4.34 -6.78 -2.29
C ARG A 90 -3.70 -7.59 -1.16
N SER A 91 -2.50 -8.15 -1.39
CA SER A 91 -1.79 -8.92 -0.36
C SER A 91 -1.37 -8.04 0.81
N GLN A 92 -0.84 -6.84 0.57
CA GLN A 92 -0.50 -5.88 1.61
C GLN A 92 -1.72 -5.47 2.44
N ALA A 93 -2.84 -5.15 1.78
CA ALA A 93 -4.09 -4.81 2.48
C ALA A 93 -4.59 -5.96 3.36
N ARG A 94 -4.47 -7.21 2.88
CA ARG A 94 -4.85 -8.41 3.63
C ARG A 94 -3.96 -8.62 4.86
N GLU A 95 -2.65 -8.44 4.72
CA GLU A 95 -1.71 -8.56 5.83
C GLU A 95 -1.99 -7.50 6.91
N GLN A 96 -2.18 -6.24 6.51
CA GLN A 96 -2.50 -5.16 7.43
C GLN A 96 -3.83 -5.39 8.15
N PHE A 97 -4.86 -5.85 7.44
CA PHE A 97 -6.15 -6.19 8.03
C PHE A 97 -6.01 -7.34 9.05
N THR A 98 -5.28 -8.38 8.69
CA THR A 98 -5.01 -9.51 9.60
C THR A 98 -4.25 -9.05 10.84
N GLY A 99 -3.21 -8.23 10.68
CA GLY A 99 -2.44 -7.67 11.78
C GLY A 99 -3.26 -6.73 12.69
N ALA A 100 -4.23 -6.00 12.14
CA ALA A 100 -5.15 -5.20 12.94
C ALA A 100 -6.07 -6.07 13.80
N VAL A 101 -6.61 -7.15 13.23
CA VAL A 101 -7.45 -8.12 13.95
C VAL A 101 -6.64 -8.82 15.04
N ASP A 102 -5.42 -9.28 14.74
CA ASP A 102 -4.54 -9.94 15.73
C ASP A 102 -4.25 -9.04 16.94
N ARG A 103 -3.95 -7.76 16.72
CA ARG A 103 -3.71 -6.80 17.82
C ARG A 103 -4.93 -6.59 18.72
N ILE A 104 -6.12 -6.59 18.16
CA ILE A 104 -7.35 -6.50 18.95
C ILE A 104 -7.45 -7.69 19.90
N PHE A 105 -7.17 -8.91 19.40
CA PHE A 105 -7.22 -10.12 20.22
C PHE A 105 -6.07 -10.22 21.23
N ASP A 106 -4.87 -9.76 20.89
CA ASP A 106 -3.74 -9.72 21.82
C ASP A 106 -3.99 -8.73 22.96
N THR A 107 -4.58 -7.57 22.66
CA THR A 107 -5.00 -6.60 23.68
C THR A 107 -6.08 -7.18 24.58
N ALA A 108 -7.09 -7.83 24.02
CA ALA A 108 -8.14 -8.50 24.80
C ALA A 108 -7.57 -9.67 25.64
N GLY A 109 -6.60 -10.41 25.10
CA GLY A 109 -5.93 -11.52 25.80
C GLY A 109 -5.06 -11.08 26.96
N SER A 110 -4.52 -9.87 26.94
CA SER A 110 -3.71 -9.33 28.04
C SER A 110 -4.54 -8.96 29.29
N VAL A 111 -5.83 -8.74 29.11
CA VAL A 111 -6.77 -8.40 30.21
C VAL A 111 -7.34 -9.66 30.87
N CYS A 112 -7.28 -10.83 30.22
CA CYS A 112 -7.83 -12.08 30.73
C CYS A 112 -6.83 -12.84 31.61
N ILE A 113 -7.11 -12.94 32.90
CA ILE A 113 -6.31 -13.65 33.90
C ILE A 113 -6.71 -15.14 33.91
N GLY A 114 -6.02 -15.98 33.13
CA GLY A 114 -6.18 -17.43 33.22
C GLY A 114 -5.77 -18.19 31.94
N SER A 115 -5.20 -19.41 32.11
CA SER A 115 -4.71 -20.23 31.00
C SER A 115 -5.84 -20.72 30.08
N VAL A 116 -6.99 -21.04 30.66
CA VAL A 116 -8.18 -21.52 29.92
C VAL A 116 -8.78 -20.39 29.09
N ALA A 117 -8.89 -19.20 29.65
CA ALA A 117 -9.39 -18.03 28.93
C ALA A 117 -8.48 -17.67 27.73
N ARG A 118 -7.15 -17.81 27.87
CA ARG A 118 -6.21 -17.63 26.75
C ARG A 118 -6.37 -18.67 25.65
N ALA A 119 -6.64 -19.92 26.00
CA ALA A 119 -6.87 -20.99 25.01
C ALA A 119 -8.16 -20.74 24.21
N VAL A 120 -9.24 -20.34 24.90
CA VAL A 120 -10.52 -19.99 24.27
C VAL A 120 -10.36 -18.75 23.36
N LEU A 121 -9.67 -17.72 23.85
CA LEU A 121 -9.40 -16.52 23.05
C LEU A 121 -8.59 -16.81 21.77
N ARG A 122 -7.59 -17.72 21.85
CA ARG A 122 -6.83 -18.13 20.65
C ARG A 122 -7.74 -18.86 19.67
N ALA A 123 -8.56 -19.80 20.11
CA ALA A 123 -9.47 -20.53 19.25
C ALA A 123 -10.50 -19.60 18.58
N VAL A 124 -11.03 -18.62 19.33
CA VAL A 124 -11.95 -17.60 18.79
C VAL A 124 -11.21 -16.70 17.79
N ARG A 125 -9.98 -16.25 18.12
CA ARG A 125 -9.15 -15.47 17.20
C ARG A 125 -8.94 -16.19 15.88
N ASP A 126 -8.49 -17.45 15.92
CA ASP A 126 -8.18 -18.22 14.71
C ASP A 126 -9.45 -18.42 13.85
N SER A 127 -10.60 -18.62 14.48
CA SER A 127 -11.90 -18.68 13.79
C SER A 127 -12.26 -17.34 13.16
N VAL A 128 -12.14 -16.24 13.88
CA VAL A 128 -12.47 -14.88 13.39
C VAL A 128 -11.52 -14.47 12.25
N VAL A 129 -10.22 -14.73 12.38
CA VAL A 129 -9.23 -14.45 11.33
C VAL A 129 -9.54 -15.27 10.07
N SER A 130 -9.92 -16.55 10.22
CA SER A 130 -10.31 -17.39 9.09
C SER A 130 -11.55 -16.85 8.37
N VAL A 131 -12.60 -16.50 9.13
CA VAL A 131 -13.82 -15.90 8.56
C VAL A 131 -13.53 -14.55 7.93
N ALA A 132 -12.74 -13.70 8.57
CA ALA A 132 -12.36 -12.40 8.06
C ALA A 132 -11.59 -12.52 6.73
N ARG A 133 -10.68 -13.49 6.59
CA ARG A 133 -9.99 -13.79 5.34
C ARG A 133 -10.95 -14.28 4.25
N ALA A 134 -11.90 -15.14 4.59
CA ALA A 134 -12.90 -15.62 3.65
C ALA A 134 -13.81 -14.49 3.16
N VAL A 135 -14.28 -13.62 4.06
CA VAL A 135 -15.10 -12.44 3.73
C VAL A 135 -14.28 -11.46 2.89
N TRP A 136 -13.03 -11.22 3.25
CA TRP A 136 -12.12 -10.37 2.46
C TRP A 136 -11.98 -10.89 1.03
N ASN A 137 -11.69 -12.18 0.88
CA ASN A 137 -11.59 -12.79 -0.44
C ASN A 137 -12.89 -12.67 -1.24
N TRP A 138 -14.04 -12.84 -0.59
CA TRP A 138 -15.34 -12.74 -1.26
C TRP A 138 -15.68 -11.30 -1.71
N ILE A 139 -15.23 -10.28 -0.97
CA ILE A 139 -15.52 -8.87 -1.30
C ILE A 139 -14.58 -8.32 -2.37
N PHE A 140 -13.31 -8.73 -2.35
CA PHE A 140 -12.25 -8.11 -3.14
C PHE A 140 -11.65 -8.99 -4.25
N PHE A 141 -12.09 -10.24 -4.34
CA PHE A 141 -11.67 -11.23 -5.35
C PHE A 141 -12.87 -11.95 -5.96
#